data_8e0411009ed9b78c4428c8b0eba5402d
#
_entry.id   8e0411009ed9b78c4428c8b0eba5402d
#
_cell.length_a   1.000
_cell.length_b   1.000
_cell.length_c   1.000
_cell.angle_alpha   90.00
_cell.angle_beta   90.00
_cell.angle_gamma   90.00
#
_symmetry.space_group_name_H-M   'P 1'
#
loop_
_entity.id
_entity.type
_entity.pdbx_description
1 polymer ?
#
loop_
_entity_poly.entity_id
_entity_poly.type
_entity_poly.pdbx_seq_one_letter_code
_entity_poly.pdbx_strand_id
1 'polypeptide(L)'
;MAFGKGHHLHLIDGSTFIFRAFHALPPLTRKSDGLPVGAIAGFCNMSVKQIGDNTGPDAPTHVAVIFDHKGKTFRSDIYPEYKAQRPPAPEDLVPQFGLIREATRAFNLPCIEVEGFEADDIIATLAVQARDA
;
A
#
# COMPACT_ATOMS: atom_id res chain seq x y z
N MET A 1 1.47 -22.89 -3.46
CA MET A 1 0.76 -23.18 -4.71
C MET A 1 1.06 -22.05 -5.71
N ALA A 2 1.45 -22.42 -6.91
CA ALA A 2 1.75 -21.44 -7.94
C ALA A 2 0.48 -20.75 -8.42
N PHE A 3 0.56 -19.46 -8.72
CA PHE A 3 -0.52 -18.72 -9.33
C PHE A 3 -0.74 -19.20 -10.76
N GLY A 4 -1.99 -19.38 -11.16
CA GLY A 4 -2.30 -19.85 -12.49
C GLY A 4 -3.76 -19.69 -12.86
N LYS A 5 -4.16 -20.35 -13.95
CA LYS A 5 -5.51 -20.28 -14.49
C LYS A 5 -6.56 -20.57 -13.42
N GLY A 6 -7.58 -19.74 -13.36
CA GLY A 6 -8.65 -19.85 -12.35
C GLY A 6 -8.38 -19.09 -11.07
N HIS A 7 -7.17 -18.59 -10.88
CA HIS A 7 -6.85 -17.73 -9.74
C HIS A 7 -7.18 -16.28 -10.04
N HIS A 8 -7.49 -15.53 -9.00
CA HIS A 8 -7.86 -14.13 -9.07
C HIS A 8 -6.98 -13.31 -8.12
N LEU A 9 -6.20 -12.41 -8.67
CA LEU A 9 -5.26 -11.59 -7.91
C LEU A 9 -5.83 -10.18 -7.70
N HIS A 10 -5.93 -9.76 -6.44
CA HIS A 10 -6.17 -8.36 -6.08
C HIS A 10 -4.84 -7.71 -5.70
N LEU A 11 -4.52 -6.62 -6.38
CA LEU A 11 -3.35 -5.80 -6.08
C LEU A 11 -3.84 -4.48 -5.50
N ILE A 12 -3.50 -4.23 -4.25
CA ILE A 12 -3.92 -3.03 -3.53
C ILE A 12 -2.78 -2.02 -3.56
N ASP A 13 -3.05 -0.82 -4.06
CA ASP A 13 -2.10 0.29 -3.96
C ASP A 13 -2.12 0.81 -2.53
N GLY A 14 -1.17 0.36 -1.73
CA GLY A 14 -1.07 0.71 -0.32
C GLY A 14 -0.79 2.18 -0.10
N SER A 15 -0.03 2.80 -0.99
CA SER A 15 0.26 4.24 -0.89
C SER A 15 -1.00 5.08 -1.07
N THR A 16 -1.85 4.73 -2.04
CA THR A 16 -3.14 5.39 -2.22
C THR A 16 -4.03 5.21 -0.98
N PHE A 17 -4.07 4.01 -0.42
CA PHE A 17 -4.82 3.72 0.81
C PHE A 17 -4.33 4.57 1.98
N ILE A 18 -3.02 4.73 2.14
CA ILE A 18 -2.43 5.54 3.19
C ILE A 18 -2.93 6.98 3.12
N PHE A 19 -2.81 7.61 1.96
CA PHE A 19 -3.21 9.00 1.81
C PHE A 19 -4.71 9.18 1.96
N ARG A 20 -5.49 8.28 1.43
CA ARG A 20 -6.94 8.29 1.61
C ARG A 20 -7.32 8.16 3.08
N ALA A 21 -6.68 7.25 3.80
CA ALA A 21 -6.92 7.05 5.23
C ALA A 21 -6.51 8.28 6.05
N PHE A 22 -5.37 8.88 5.71
CA PHE A 22 -4.85 10.05 6.40
C PHE A 22 -5.81 11.24 6.31
N HIS A 23 -6.41 11.45 5.14
CA HIS A 23 -7.31 12.58 4.91
C HIS A 23 -8.76 12.31 5.32
N ALA A 24 -9.15 11.05 5.52
CA ALA A 24 -10.52 10.68 5.83
C ALA A 24 -10.91 10.86 7.30
N LEU A 25 -9.94 10.79 8.19
CA LEU A 25 -10.18 10.85 9.63
C LEU A 25 -9.56 12.10 10.25
N PRO A 26 -10.20 12.63 11.31
CA PRO A 26 -9.54 13.68 12.09
C PRO A 26 -8.24 13.15 12.71
N PRO A 27 -7.31 14.02 13.08
CA PRO A 27 -6.07 13.59 13.72
C PRO A 27 -6.35 12.77 14.97
N LEU A 28 -5.75 11.58 15.02
CA LEU A 28 -5.81 10.70 16.19
C LEU A 28 -4.39 10.47 16.68
N THR A 29 -4.24 10.46 18.00
CA THR A 29 -2.96 10.17 18.63
C THR A 29 -3.10 9.03 19.63
N ARG A 30 -2.03 8.25 19.77
CA ARG A 30 -1.97 7.19 20.78
C ARG A 30 -1.79 7.78 22.16
N LYS A 31 -2.62 7.38 23.13
CA LYS A 31 -2.61 7.95 24.46
C LYS A 31 -1.31 7.73 25.22
N SER A 32 -0.65 6.60 24.97
CA SER A 32 0.55 6.22 25.72
C SER A 32 1.74 7.12 25.44
N ASP A 33 1.89 7.65 24.20
CA ASP A 33 3.07 8.42 23.81
C ASP A 33 2.78 9.57 22.84
N GLY A 34 1.50 9.81 22.52
CA GLY A 34 1.14 10.89 21.60
C GLY A 34 1.45 10.63 20.13
N LEU A 35 1.83 9.40 19.76
CA LEU A 35 2.14 9.07 18.37
C LEU A 35 0.90 9.25 17.48
N PRO A 36 1.02 9.94 16.32
CA PRO A 36 -0.08 10.00 15.37
C PRO A 36 -0.42 8.60 14.85
N VAL A 37 -1.69 8.21 14.89
CA VAL A 37 -2.15 6.87 14.48
C VAL A 37 -3.40 6.91 13.59
N GLY A 38 -3.82 8.09 13.13
CA GLY A 38 -5.02 8.23 12.32
C GLY A 38 -4.93 7.48 10.99
N ALA A 39 -3.82 7.57 10.30
CA ALA A 39 -3.62 6.86 9.03
C ALA A 39 -3.58 5.36 9.23
N ILE A 40 -2.96 4.88 10.32
CA ILE A 40 -2.93 3.44 10.65
C ILE A 40 -4.34 2.94 10.88
N ALA A 41 -5.13 3.64 11.69
CA ALA A 41 -6.51 3.27 12.01
C ALA A 41 -7.37 3.23 10.74
N GLY A 42 -7.27 4.25 9.91
CA GLY A 42 -7.99 4.32 8.65
C GLY A 42 -7.57 3.24 7.67
N PHE A 43 -6.28 2.98 7.56
CA PHE A 43 -5.75 1.92 6.72
C PHE A 43 -6.27 0.54 7.16
N CYS A 44 -6.25 0.27 8.46
CA CYS A 44 -6.77 -0.99 9.00
C CYS A 44 -8.26 -1.14 8.71
N ASN A 45 -9.05 -0.08 8.91
CA ASN A 45 -10.48 -0.10 8.61
C ASN A 45 -10.75 -0.36 7.13
N MET A 46 -10.02 0.30 6.23
CA MET A 46 -10.15 0.08 4.80
C MET A 46 -9.76 -1.34 4.41
N SER A 47 -8.73 -1.90 5.03
CA SER A 47 -8.26 -3.26 4.76
C SER A 47 -9.29 -4.30 5.21
N VAL A 48 -9.87 -4.14 6.39
CA VAL A 48 -10.93 -5.02 6.90
C VAL A 48 -12.14 -4.96 5.97
N LYS A 49 -12.53 -3.77 5.54
CA LYS A 49 -13.66 -3.60 4.62
C LYS A 49 -13.39 -4.26 3.28
N GLN A 50 -12.20 -4.07 2.73
CA GLN A 50 -11.79 -4.66 1.44
C GLN A 50 -11.89 -6.19 1.49
N ILE A 51 -11.40 -6.80 2.56
CA ILE A 51 -11.45 -8.26 2.75
C ILE A 51 -12.91 -8.70 2.92
N GLY A 52 -13.70 -7.99 3.73
CA GLY A 52 -15.07 -8.36 4.02
C GLY A 52 -16.03 -8.21 2.84
N ASP A 53 -15.82 -7.19 2.00
CA ASP A 53 -16.69 -6.90 0.85
C ASP A 53 -16.40 -7.80 -0.36
N ASN A 54 -15.23 -8.42 -0.42
CA ASN A 54 -14.81 -9.24 -1.56
C ASN A 54 -14.94 -10.72 -1.26
N THR A 55 -16.17 -11.16 -1.04
CA THR A 55 -16.54 -12.56 -0.82
C THR A 55 -17.45 -13.04 -1.96
N GLY A 56 -17.64 -14.35 -2.05
CA GLY A 56 -18.51 -14.94 -3.05
C GLY A 56 -17.74 -15.46 -4.28
N PRO A 57 -18.44 -15.70 -5.41
CA PRO A 57 -17.82 -16.33 -6.58
C PRO A 57 -16.63 -15.58 -7.20
N ASP A 58 -16.65 -14.25 -7.08
CA ASP A 58 -15.61 -13.38 -7.64
C ASP A 58 -14.58 -12.95 -6.60
N ALA A 59 -14.56 -13.60 -5.44
CA ALA A 59 -13.60 -13.31 -4.39
C ALA A 59 -12.17 -13.56 -4.87
N PRO A 60 -11.21 -12.73 -4.45
CA PRO A 60 -9.82 -12.99 -4.82
C PRO A 60 -9.29 -14.26 -4.17
N THR A 61 -8.44 -14.97 -4.89
CA THR A 61 -7.71 -16.11 -4.35
C THR A 61 -6.35 -15.68 -3.79
N HIS A 62 -5.85 -14.54 -4.25
CA HIS A 62 -4.57 -13.96 -3.85
C HIS A 62 -4.72 -12.45 -3.70
N VAL A 63 -4.13 -11.90 -2.65
CA VAL A 63 -4.15 -10.47 -2.38
C VAL A 63 -2.73 -10.04 -2.02
N ALA A 64 -2.29 -8.91 -2.54
CA ALA A 64 -1.04 -8.29 -2.13
C ALA A 64 -1.23 -6.79 -1.98
N VAL A 65 -0.53 -6.20 -1.03
CA VAL A 65 -0.51 -4.76 -0.80
C VAL A 65 0.85 -4.22 -1.23
N ILE A 66 0.85 -3.26 -2.14
CA ILE A 66 2.05 -2.73 -2.75
C ILE A 66 2.27 -1.30 -2.27
N PHE A 67 3.48 -1.02 -1.82
CA PHE A 67 3.86 0.32 -1.35
C PHE A 67 4.98 0.90 -2.19
N ASP A 68 5.02 2.22 -2.26
CA ASP A 68 6.19 2.91 -2.77
C ASP A 68 7.35 2.71 -1.81
N HIS A 69 8.54 2.44 -2.35
CA HIS A 69 9.75 2.39 -1.56
C HIS A 69 10.24 3.80 -1.26
N LYS A 70 10.82 3.97 -0.10
CA LYS A 70 11.41 5.25 0.31
C LYS A 70 12.61 5.57 -0.58
N GLY A 71 12.64 6.78 -1.12
CA GLY A 71 13.75 7.23 -1.94
C GLY A 71 13.38 7.45 -3.40
N LYS A 72 14.40 7.71 -4.21
CA LYS A 72 14.21 8.01 -5.62
C LYS A 72 14.02 6.75 -6.44
N THR A 73 13.25 6.87 -7.51
CA THR A 73 12.99 5.78 -8.45
C THR A 73 13.85 5.91 -9.69
N PHE A 74 13.83 4.89 -10.56
CA PHE A 74 14.52 4.92 -11.83
C PHE A 74 14.11 6.11 -12.72
N ARG A 75 12.88 6.63 -12.53
CA ARG A 75 12.41 7.81 -13.24
C ARG A 75 13.22 9.05 -12.90
N SER A 76 13.64 9.18 -11.65
CA SER A 76 14.51 10.26 -11.21
C SER A 76 15.92 10.15 -11.81
N ASP A 77 16.40 8.94 -12.06
CA ASP A 77 17.69 8.69 -12.72
C ASP A 77 17.63 9.11 -14.19
N ILE A 78 16.51 8.85 -14.87
CA ILE A 78 16.30 9.24 -16.27
C ILE A 78 15.99 10.72 -16.38
N TYR A 79 15.16 11.23 -15.48
CA TYR A 79 14.73 12.63 -15.45
C TYR A 79 14.80 13.16 -14.02
N PRO A 80 15.91 13.83 -13.65
CA PRO A 80 16.11 14.26 -12.25
C PRO A 80 15.03 15.21 -11.71
N GLU A 81 14.32 15.91 -12.58
CA GLU A 81 13.23 16.81 -12.17
C GLU A 81 11.92 16.08 -11.90
N TYR A 82 11.85 14.78 -12.16
CA TYR A 82 10.65 13.98 -11.93
C TYR A 82 10.25 14.04 -10.46
N LYS A 83 9.08 14.61 -10.19
CA LYS A 83 8.55 14.81 -8.84
C LYS A 83 9.47 15.57 -7.86
N ALA A 84 10.53 16.20 -8.36
CA ALA A 84 11.49 16.91 -7.49
C ALA A 84 10.85 18.05 -6.70
N GLN A 85 9.77 18.66 -7.22
CA GLN A 85 9.06 19.76 -6.57
C GLN A 85 7.87 19.33 -5.71
N ARG A 86 7.64 18.02 -5.57
CA ARG A 86 6.58 17.56 -4.68
C ARG A 86 6.92 17.92 -3.23
N PRO A 87 5.94 18.45 -2.48
CA PRO A 87 6.17 18.67 -1.07
C PRO A 87 6.44 17.36 -0.34
N PRO A 88 7.21 17.38 0.75
CA PRO A 88 7.42 16.19 1.55
C PRO A 88 6.10 15.71 2.15
N ALA A 89 6.05 14.44 2.55
CA ALA A 89 4.89 13.88 3.24
C ALA A 89 4.62 14.66 4.53
N PRO A 90 3.34 14.79 4.96
CA PRO A 90 3.00 15.44 6.22
C PRO A 90 3.77 14.83 7.40
N GLU A 91 4.22 15.68 8.32
CA GLU A 91 5.00 15.25 9.49
C GLU A 91 4.28 14.20 10.33
N ASP A 92 2.95 14.35 10.46
CA ASP A 92 2.15 13.40 11.24
C ASP A 92 2.00 12.04 10.54
N LEU A 93 2.22 11.99 9.23
CA LEU A 93 2.09 10.77 8.45
C LEU A 93 3.37 9.94 8.45
N VAL A 94 4.52 10.58 8.40
CA VAL A 94 5.82 9.91 8.27
C VAL A 94 6.04 8.81 9.31
N PRO A 95 5.80 9.04 10.62
CA PRO A 95 6.01 7.99 11.62
C PRO A 95 5.06 6.80 11.48
N GLN A 96 4.00 6.94 10.70
CA GLN A 96 3.00 5.88 10.52
C GLN A 96 3.33 4.92 9.38
N PHE A 97 4.26 5.28 8.47
CA PHE A 97 4.55 4.45 7.29
C PHE A 97 5.04 3.04 7.65
N GLY A 98 5.98 2.93 8.59
CA GLY A 98 6.49 1.64 9.02
C GLY A 98 5.44 0.81 9.75
N LEU A 99 4.64 1.45 10.58
CA LEU A 99 3.57 0.79 11.33
C LEU A 99 2.46 0.27 10.42
N ILE A 100 2.17 0.98 9.35
CA ILE A 100 1.19 0.53 8.35
C ILE A 100 1.67 -0.75 7.66
N ARG A 101 2.97 -0.85 7.36
CA ARG A 101 3.56 -2.08 6.80
C ARG A 101 3.48 -3.23 7.79
N GLU A 102 3.76 -2.97 9.07
CA GLU A 102 3.60 -3.97 10.12
C GLU A 102 2.14 -4.43 10.25
N ALA A 103 1.19 -3.51 10.17
CA ALA A 103 -0.23 -3.83 10.19
C ALA A 103 -0.62 -4.72 9.00
N THR A 104 -0.10 -4.41 7.81
CA THR A 104 -0.33 -5.22 6.61
C THR A 104 0.10 -6.66 6.83
N ARG A 105 1.30 -6.84 7.38
CA ARG A 105 1.82 -8.18 7.68
C ARG A 105 1.00 -8.88 8.78
N ALA A 106 0.53 -8.12 9.76
CA ALA A 106 -0.33 -8.64 10.83
C ALA A 106 -1.66 -9.17 10.31
N PHE A 107 -2.18 -8.60 9.21
CA PHE A 107 -3.34 -9.13 8.50
C PHE A 107 -3.02 -10.37 7.66
N ASN A 108 -1.77 -10.84 7.69
CA ASN A 108 -1.29 -11.93 6.86
C ASN A 108 -1.39 -11.64 5.37
N LEU A 109 -1.24 -10.38 5.00
CA LEU A 109 -1.22 -9.95 3.60
C LEU A 109 0.23 -9.75 3.14
N PRO A 110 0.61 -10.23 1.96
CA PRO A 110 1.89 -9.89 1.37
C PRO A 110 2.05 -8.37 1.29
N CYS A 111 3.17 -7.88 1.79
CA CYS A 111 3.53 -6.48 1.82
C CYS A 111 4.75 -6.30 0.93
N ILE A 112 4.57 -5.66 -0.22
CA ILE A 112 5.59 -5.61 -1.28
C ILE A 112 6.02 -4.18 -1.53
N GLU A 113 7.31 -3.96 -1.51
CA GLU A 113 7.94 -2.74 -1.98
C GLU A 113 9.30 -3.10 -2.58
N VAL A 114 9.74 -2.34 -3.59
CA VAL A 114 11.01 -2.61 -4.27
C VAL A 114 11.76 -1.31 -4.42
N GLU A 115 13.01 -1.30 -3.96
CA GLU A 115 13.88 -0.14 -4.09
C GLU A 115 14.02 0.28 -5.55
N GLY A 116 13.90 1.58 -5.80
CA GLY A 116 14.04 2.16 -7.13
C GLY A 116 12.78 2.17 -7.97
N PHE A 117 11.69 1.57 -7.49
CA PHE A 117 10.41 1.49 -8.22
C PHE A 117 9.25 2.04 -7.42
N GLU A 118 8.27 2.57 -8.12
CA GLU A 118 7.01 2.99 -7.50
C GLU A 118 6.04 1.81 -7.43
N ALA A 119 5.03 1.92 -6.55
CA ALA A 119 3.98 0.90 -6.45
C ALA A 119 3.32 0.63 -7.80
N ASP A 120 3.08 1.67 -8.60
CA ASP A 120 2.46 1.54 -9.93
C ASP A 120 3.26 0.61 -10.85
N ASP A 121 4.59 0.66 -10.79
CA ASP A 121 5.45 -0.19 -11.60
C ASP A 121 5.33 -1.65 -11.19
N ILE A 122 5.30 -1.89 -9.89
CA ILE A 122 5.20 -3.24 -9.32
C ILE A 122 3.82 -3.82 -9.63
N ILE A 123 2.76 -3.03 -9.45
CA ILE A 123 1.39 -3.44 -9.75
C ILE A 123 1.25 -3.82 -11.23
N ALA A 124 1.74 -2.98 -12.13
CA ALA A 124 1.69 -3.26 -13.57
C ALA A 124 2.45 -4.55 -13.92
N THR A 125 3.63 -4.73 -13.33
CA THR A 125 4.45 -5.92 -13.56
C THR A 125 3.76 -7.19 -13.07
N LEU A 126 3.23 -7.17 -11.86
CA LEU A 126 2.53 -8.32 -11.29
C LEU A 126 1.24 -8.62 -12.04
N ALA A 127 0.53 -7.61 -12.51
CA ALA A 127 -0.68 -7.79 -13.31
C ALA A 127 -0.37 -8.50 -14.63
N VAL A 128 0.71 -8.11 -15.31
CA VAL A 128 1.16 -8.78 -16.55
C VAL A 128 1.58 -10.22 -16.27
N GLN A 129 2.34 -10.45 -15.22
CA GLN A 129 2.76 -11.80 -14.84
C GLN A 129 1.57 -12.69 -14.51
N ALA A 130 0.57 -12.16 -13.81
CA ALA A 130 -0.65 -12.90 -13.47
C ALA A 130 -1.48 -13.22 -14.73
N ARG A 131 -1.58 -12.24 -15.65
CA ARG A 131 -2.28 -12.47 -16.93
C ARG A 131 -1.65 -13.60 -17.73
N ASP A 132 -0.33 -13.69 -17.73
CA ASP A 132 0.43 -14.63 -18.54
C ASP A 132 0.62 -16.00 -17.85
N ALA A 133 0.20 -16.12 -16.60
CA ALA A 133 0.33 -17.35 -15.82
C ALA A 133 -0.77 -18.41 -16.11
#